data_0ed2819b86ae38a52ef0babb85095b38
#
_entry.id   0ed2819b86ae38a52ef0babb85095b38
#
_cell.length_a   1.000
_cell.length_b   1.000
_cell.length_c   1.000
_cell.angle_alpha   90.00
_cell.angle_beta   90.00
_cell.angle_gamma   90.00
#
_symmetry.space_group_name_H-M   'P 1'
#
loop_
_entity.id
_entity.type
_entity.pdbx_description
1 polymer ?
#
loop_
_entity_poly.entity_id
_entity_poly.type
_entity_poly.pdbx_seq_one_letter_code
_entity_poly.pdbx_strand_id
1 'polypeptide(L)'
;MDLQVISLYNLSLAFIPVAITLFILYRWSLDAANALYAVVRMLVQLLLIGYLLAYIFAADNTAVIFIVLSVMIVASSWIALGPVRKQRKRLFKYAFLSILIGGATVLALMTQGVLAIEPWYQAQAMIPLAGMIFANSMNSVSLAAERLTAEIKRGGSYDDARVTALQSALIPVINSL
;
A
#
# COMPACT_ATOMS: atom_id res chain seq x y z
N MET A 1 3.83 7.57 25.32
CA MET A 1 2.47 7.63 24.74
C MET A 1 1.71 6.43 25.29
N ASP A 2 0.77 6.68 26.18
CA ASP A 2 -0.09 5.61 26.72
C ASP A 2 -0.98 5.12 25.57
N LEU A 3 -0.75 3.89 25.14
CA LEU A 3 -1.63 3.23 24.19
C LEU A 3 -2.99 3.03 24.88
N GLN A 4 -3.97 3.84 24.51
CA GLN A 4 -5.33 3.63 24.98
C GLN A 4 -5.79 2.25 24.55
N VAL A 5 -5.99 1.36 25.50
CA VAL A 5 -6.57 0.03 25.24
C VAL A 5 -8.01 0.23 24.80
N ILE A 6 -8.25 0.03 23.50
CA ILE A 6 -9.60 0.14 22.93
C ILE A 6 -10.45 -1.00 23.51
N SER A 7 -11.57 -0.66 24.14
CA SER A 7 -12.53 -1.65 24.63
C SER A 7 -13.04 -2.53 23.48
N LEU A 8 -13.22 -3.82 23.73
CA LEU A 8 -13.81 -4.75 22.75
C LEU A 8 -15.20 -4.29 22.27
N TYR A 9 -15.95 -3.61 23.13
CA TYR A 9 -17.23 -3.01 22.78
C TYR A 9 -17.05 -1.91 21.70
N ASN A 10 -16.11 -0.99 21.89
CA ASN A 10 -15.82 0.06 20.91
C ASN A 10 -15.27 -0.53 19.59
N LEU A 11 -14.49 -1.60 19.68
CA LEU A 11 -13.99 -2.30 18.49
C LEU A 11 -15.14 -2.96 17.70
N SER A 12 -16.18 -3.47 18.38
CA SER A 12 -17.34 -4.07 17.71
C SER A 12 -18.13 -3.07 16.88
N LEU A 13 -18.15 -1.79 17.26
CA LEU A 13 -18.80 -0.73 16.48
C LEU A 13 -18.19 -0.53 15.09
N ALA A 14 -16.92 -0.85 14.92
CA ALA A 14 -16.25 -0.78 13.62
C ALA A 14 -16.81 -1.80 12.60
N PHE A 15 -17.53 -2.82 13.04
CA PHE A 15 -18.17 -3.80 12.15
C PHE A 15 -19.54 -3.33 11.63
N ILE A 16 -20.13 -2.26 12.14
CA ILE A 16 -21.42 -1.74 11.66
C ILE A 16 -21.37 -1.39 10.17
N PRO A 17 -20.40 -0.60 9.66
CA PRO A 17 -20.32 -0.31 8.23
C PRO A 17 -20.14 -1.57 7.38
N VAL A 18 -19.40 -2.55 7.89
CA VAL A 18 -19.18 -3.83 7.19
C VAL A 18 -20.50 -4.60 7.07
N ALA A 19 -21.27 -4.68 8.17
CA ALA A 19 -22.58 -5.32 8.18
C ALA A 19 -23.57 -4.64 7.22
N ILE A 20 -23.60 -3.32 7.19
CA ILE A 20 -24.42 -2.54 6.25
C ILE A 20 -24.02 -2.86 4.80
N THR A 21 -22.73 -2.86 4.49
CA THR A 21 -22.25 -3.16 3.15
C THR A 21 -22.61 -4.58 2.72
N LEU A 22 -22.41 -5.58 3.59
CA LEU A 22 -22.80 -6.96 3.31
C LEU A 22 -24.31 -7.11 3.10
N PHE A 23 -25.12 -6.40 3.90
CA PHE A 23 -26.58 -6.38 3.74
C PHE A 23 -26.99 -5.80 2.39
N ILE A 24 -26.38 -4.69 1.95
CA ILE A 24 -26.64 -4.09 0.63
C ILE A 24 -26.28 -5.07 -0.49
N LEU A 25 -25.10 -5.69 -0.43
CA LEU A 25 -24.66 -6.68 -1.41
C LEU A 25 -25.62 -7.87 -1.50
N TYR A 26 -26.07 -8.38 -0.35
CA TYR A 26 -27.06 -9.44 -0.28
C TYR A 26 -28.40 -9.03 -0.90
N ARG A 27 -28.88 -7.82 -0.57
CA ARG A 27 -30.17 -7.30 -1.06
C ARG A 27 -30.18 -7.09 -2.58
N TRP A 28 -29.04 -6.77 -3.18
CA TRP A 28 -28.90 -6.56 -4.62
C TRP A 28 -28.48 -7.81 -5.38
N SER A 29 -28.57 -8.98 -4.76
CA SER A 29 -28.16 -10.27 -5.34
C SER A 29 -26.71 -10.27 -5.88
N LEU A 30 -25.84 -9.43 -5.29
CA LEU A 30 -24.41 -9.44 -5.56
C LEU A 30 -23.74 -10.52 -4.70
N ASP A 31 -22.51 -10.89 -5.06
CA ASP A 31 -21.79 -12.00 -4.43
C ASP A 31 -21.36 -11.67 -2.97
N ALA A 32 -22.35 -11.71 -2.07
CA ALA A 32 -22.14 -11.45 -0.64
C ALA A 32 -21.24 -12.51 0.03
N ALA A 33 -21.22 -13.73 -0.49
CA ALA A 33 -20.38 -14.81 0.05
C ALA A 33 -18.89 -14.50 -0.18
N ASN A 34 -18.52 -14.07 -1.39
CA ASN A 34 -17.17 -13.65 -1.69
C ASN A 34 -16.76 -12.39 -0.91
N ALA A 35 -17.70 -11.46 -0.70
CA ALA A 35 -17.45 -10.28 0.11
C ALA A 35 -17.19 -10.66 1.59
N LEU A 36 -17.99 -11.55 2.16
CA LEU A 36 -17.78 -12.06 3.52
C LEU A 36 -16.43 -12.79 3.64
N TYR A 37 -16.11 -13.65 2.69
CA TYR A 37 -14.80 -14.31 2.64
C TYR A 37 -13.64 -13.30 2.59
N ALA A 38 -13.78 -12.25 1.76
CA ALA A 38 -12.76 -11.18 1.69
C ALA A 38 -12.59 -10.45 3.03
N VAL A 39 -13.69 -10.16 3.73
CA VAL A 39 -13.65 -9.51 5.06
C VAL A 39 -12.97 -10.42 6.08
N VAL A 40 -13.35 -11.70 6.15
CA VAL A 40 -12.73 -12.66 7.08
C VAL A 40 -11.24 -12.79 6.79
N ARG A 41 -10.87 -12.95 5.53
CA ARG A 41 -9.46 -12.99 5.10
C ARG A 41 -8.70 -11.74 5.50
N MET A 42 -9.29 -10.56 5.31
CA MET A 42 -8.70 -9.28 5.72
C MET A 42 -8.46 -9.24 7.22
N LEU A 43 -9.43 -9.65 8.04
CA LEU A 43 -9.31 -9.67 9.50
C LEU A 43 -8.19 -10.60 9.95
N VAL A 44 -8.13 -11.83 9.40
CA VAL A 44 -7.04 -12.77 9.70
C VAL A 44 -5.68 -12.17 9.34
N GLN A 45 -5.56 -11.55 8.16
CA GLN A 45 -4.33 -10.89 7.73
C GLN A 45 -3.94 -9.73 8.65
N LEU A 46 -4.90 -8.90 9.08
CA LEU A 46 -4.64 -7.79 10.01
C LEU A 46 -4.18 -8.28 11.38
N LEU A 47 -4.79 -9.35 11.90
CA LEU A 47 -4.38 -9.94 13.18
C LEU A 47 -2.96 -10.53 13.10
N LEU A 48 -2.64 -11.25 12.02
CA LEU A 48 -1.30 -11.79 11.79
C LEU A 48 -0.25 -10.68 11.69
N ILE A 49 -0.55 -9.62 10.92
CA ILE A 49 0.36 -8.47 10.77
C ILE A 49 0.48 -7.72 12.10
N GLY A 50 -0.62 -7.53 12.84
CA GLY A 50 -0.60 -6.89 14.16
C GLY A 50 0.30 -7.62 15.14
N TYR A 51 0.21 -8.95 15.19
CA TYR A 51 1.09 -9.78 16.02
C TYR A 51 2.56 -9.67 15.58
N LEU A 52 2.82 -9.73 14.27
CA LEU A 52 4.15 -9.57 13.71
C LEU A 52 4.75 -8.20 14.04
N LEU A 53 3.95 -7.13 13.89
CA LEU A 53 4.37 -5.76 14.20
C LEU A 53 4.67 -5.58 15.69
N ALA A 54 3.88 -6.18 16.59
CA ALA A 54 4.17 -6.15 18.03
C ALA A 54 5.55 -6.75 18.33
N TYR A 55 5.89 -7.87 17.69
CA TYR A 55 7.21 -8.49 17.80
C TYR A 55 8.33 -7.61 17.21
N ILE A 56 8.10 -7.02 16.03
CA ILE A 56 9.08 -6.15 15.37
C ILE A 56 9.32 -4.88 16.18
N PHE A 57 8.27 -4.30 16.77
CA PHE A 57 8.37 -3.09 17.60
C PHE A 57 9.10 -3.34 18.94
N ALA A 58 9.09 -4.58 19.42
CA ALA A 58 9.86 -4.99 20.59
C ALA A 58 11.33 -5.29 20.25
N ALA A 59 11.65 -5.53 18.98
CA ALA A 59 13.00 -5.82 18.53
C ALA A 59 13.73 -4.49 18.20
N ASP A 60 14.58 -4.02 19.13
CA ASP A 60 15.41 -2.82 18.94
C ASP A 60 16.62 -3.13 18.04
N ASN A 61 16.34 -3.63 16.82
CA ASN A 61 17.38 -4.11 15.90
C ASN A 61 17.20 -3.48 14.51
N THR A 62 18.16 -2.66 14.12
CA THR A 62 18.22 -2.00 12.82
C THR A 62 18.11 -2.97 11.63
N ALA A 63 18.70 -4.17 11.74
CA ALA A 63 18.66 -5.17 10.67
C ALA A 63 17.23 -5.66 10.40
N VAL A 64 16.41 -5.81 11.45
CA VAL A 64 15.00 -6.21 11.33
C VAL A 64 14.24 -5.18 10.53
N ILE A 65 14.47 -3.89 10.79
CA ILE A 65 13.80 -2.79 10.08
C ILE A 65 14.16 -2.79 8.60
N PHE A 66 15.45 -2.95 8.26
CA PHE A 66 15.89 -3.04 6.88
C PHE A 66 15.26 -4.23 6.14
N ILE A 67 15.16 -5.39 6.78
CA ILE A 67 14.51 -6.58 6.21
C ILE A 67 13.03 -6.26 5.94
N VAL A 68 12.32 -5.70 6.92
CA VAL A 68 10.90 -5.35 6.77
C VAL A 68 10.69 -4.34 5.64
N LEU A 69 11.47 -3.26 5.59
CA LEU A 69 11.40 -2.25 4.52
C LEU A 69 11.69 -2.88 3.15
N SER A 70 12.68 -3.76 3.05
CA SER A 70 13.00 -4.47 1.81
C SER A 70 11.84 -5.35 1.34
N VAL A 71 11.23 -6.11 2.25
CA VAL A 71 10.04 -6.92 1.95
C VAL A 71 8.88 -6.03 1.49
N MET A 72 8.66 -4.88 2.15
CA MET A 72 7.61 -3.94 1.79
C MET A 72 7.81 -3.38 0.37
N ILE A 73 9.03 -2.99 -0.01
CA ILE A 73 9.35 -2.49 -1.36
C ILE A 73 9.12 -3.57 -2.42
N VAL A 74 9.61 -4.79 -2.17
CA VAL A 74 9.42 -5.93 -3.09
C VAL A 74 7.93 -6.24 -3.27
N ALA A 75 7.18 -6.32 -2.17
CA ALA A 75 5.74 -6.58 -2.19
C ALA A 75 4.98 -5.47 -2.93
N SER A 76 5.25 -4.20 -2.61
CA SER A 76 4.63 -3.04 -3.26
C SER A 76 4.89 -3.03 -4.76
N SER A 77 6.14 -3.31 -5.18
CA SER A 77 6.52 -3.38 -6.59
C SER A 77 5.82 -4.52 -7.33
N TRP A 78 5.67 -5.64 -6.65
CA TRP A 78 4.95 -6.79 -7.21
C TRP A 78 3.45 -6.54 -7.32
N ILE A 79 2.82 -5.94 -6.33
CA ILE A 79 1.39 -5.63 -6.30
C ILE A 79 1.06 -4.51 -7.31
N ALA A 80 1.90 -3.49 -7.44
CA ALA A 80 1.73 -2.39 -8.40
C ALA A 80 1.49 -2.86 -9.84
N LEU A 81 2.06 -4.00 -10.22
CA LEU A 81 1.93 -4.58 -11.56
C LEU A 81 0.74 -5.56 -11.69
N GLY A 82 -0.18 -5.56 -10.72
CA GLY A 82 -1.39 -6.37 -10.75
C GLY A 82 -2.25 -6.19 -11.99
N PRO A 83 -2.53 -4.96 -12.46
CA PRO A 83 -3.31 -4.71 -13.68
C PRO A 83 -2.65 -5.24 -14.96
N VAL A 84 -1.31 -5.28 -15.00
CA VAL A 84 -0.53 -5.68 -16.19
C VAL A 84 0.14 -7.05 -16.03
N ARG A 85 -0.58 -8.04 -15.53
CA ARG A 85 -0.07 -9.39 -15.16
C ARG A 85 0.78 -10.05 -16.24
N LYS A 86 0.42 -9.91 -17.52
CA LYS A 86 1.15 -10.53 -18.66
C LYS A 86 2.58 -9.98 -18.80
N GLN A 87 2.82 -8.74 -18.41
CA GLN A 87 4.13 -8.07 -18.53
C GLN A 87 4.83 -7.90 -17.17
N ARG A 88 4.26 -8.44 -16.10
CA ARG A 88 4.69 -8.24 -14.72
C ARG A 88 6.18 -8.52 -14.51
N LYS A 89 6.67 -9.67 -14.97
CA LYS A 89 8.08 -10.05 -14.82
C LYS A 89 9.03 -9.09 -15.53
N ARG A 90 8.64 -8.59 -16.72
CA ARG A 90 9.44 -7.66 -17.52
C ARG A 90 9.49 -6.27 -16.90
N LEU A 91 8.38 -5.81 -16.33
CA LEU A 91 8.25 -4.46 -15.78
C LEU A 91 8.67 -4.39 -14.30
N PHE A 92 8.84 -5.53 -13.63
CA PHE A 92 9.14 -5.58 -12.20
C PHE A 92 10.37 -4.76 -11.80
N LYS A 93 11.47 -4.87 -12.55
CA LYS A 93 12.69 -4.11 -12.25
C LYS A 93 12.48 -2.60 -12.29
N TYR A 94 11.66 -2.11 -13.21
CA TYR A 94 11.36 -0.68 -13.33
C TYR A 94 10.45 -0.20 -12.21
N ALA A 95 9.41 -0.96 -11.89
CA ALA A 95 8.53 -0.68 -10.75
C ALA A 95 9.31 -0.69 -9.42
N PHE A 96 10.18 -1.69 -9.24
CA PHE A 96 11.04 -1.80 -8.06
C PHE A 96 11.97 -0.60 -7.91
N LEU A 97 12.70 -0.23 -8.97
CA LEU A 97 13.61 0.92 -8.93
C LEU A 97 12.84 2.23 -8.69
N SER A 98 11.69 2.41 -9.31
CA SER A 98 10.88 3.62 -9.12
C SER A 98 10.39 3.74 -7.67
N ILE A 99 9.87 2.67 -7.08
CA ILE A 99 9.39 2.66 -5.69
C ILE A 99 10.58 2.77 -4.71
N LEU A 100 11.68 2.08 -5.00
CA LEU A 100 12.88 2.15 -4.16
C LEU A 100 13.43 3.58 -4.13
N ILE A 101 13.72 4.17 -5.27
CA ILE A 101 14.33 5.50 -5.34
C ILE A 101 13.36 6.56 -4.82
N GLY A 102 12.16 6.63 -5.37
CA GLY A 102 11.17 7.63 -4.98
C GLY A 102 10.72 7.45 -3.52
N GLY A 103 10.34 6.25 -3.15
CA GLY A 103 9.85 5.95 -1.80
C GLY A 103 10.92 6.07 -0.72
N ALA A 104 12.14 5.55 -0.96
CA ALA A 104 13.23 5.67 0.01
C ALA A 104 13.70 7.11 0.19
N THR A 105 13.75 7.90 -0.89
CA THR A 105 14.10 9.33 -0.81
C THR A 105 13.07 10.10 0.03
N VAL A 106 11.79 9.92 -0.24
CA VAL A 106 10.72 10.58 0.54
C VAL A 106 10.74 10.11 1.99
N LEU A 107 10.91 8.79 2.24
CA LEU A 107 11.01 8.26 3.59
C LEU A 107 12.19 8.88 4.35
N ALA A 108 13.37 8.95 3.75
CA ALA A 108 14.56 9.55 4.35
C ALA A 108 14.36 11.05 4.64
N LEU A 109 13.77 11.81 3.71
CA LEU A 109 13.45 13.22 3.91
C LEU A 109 12.47 13.43 5.07
N MET A 110 11.43 12.61 5.14
CA MET A 110 10.42 12.71 6.19
C MET A 110 10.98 12.33 7.57
N THR A 111 11.72 11.25 7.64
CA THR A 111 12.21 10.72 8.94
C THR A 111 13.40 11.51 9.47
N GLN A 112 14.32 11.92 8.61
CA GLN A 112 15.54 12.63 9.01
C GLN A 112 15.41 14.14 8.87
N GLY A 113 14.75 14.63 7.81
CA GLY A 113 14.66 16.05 7.52
C GLY A 113 13.52 16.75 8.27
N VAL A 114 12.34 16.14 8.32
CA VAL A 114 11.13 16.79 8.87
C VAL A 114 10.88 16.38 10.32
N LEU A 115 10.88 15.07 10.60
CA LEU A 115 10.53 14.55 11.92
C LEU A 115 11.73 14.43 12.86
N ALA A 116 12.96 14.44 12.32
CA ALA A 116 14.21 14.29 13.07
C ALA A 116 14.13 13.15 14.11
N ILE A 117 13.71 11.98 13.66
CA ILE A 117 13.47 10.82 14.53
C ILE A 117 14.78 10.31 15.12
N GLU A 118 14.87 10.29 16.46
CA GLU A 118 16.00 9.74 17.19
C GLU A 118 15.53 8.58 18.12
N PRO A 119 16.12 7.40 18.01
CA PRO A 119 17.06 6.96 16.96
C PRO A 119 16.38 6.80 15.59
N TRP A 120 17.10 7.06 14.50
CA TRP A 120 16.58 7.04 13.13
C TRP A 120 15.90 5.71 12.72
N TYR A 121 16.24 4.62 13.39
CA TYR A 121 15.70 3.28 13.19
C TYR A 121 14.49 2.94 14.08
N GLN A 122 13.80 3.91 14.63
CA GLN A 122 12.62 3.65 15.46
C GLN A 122 11.50 2.99 14.65
N ALA A 123 11.30 1.68 14.86
CA ALA A 123 10.36 0.87 14.08
C ALA A 123 8.93 1.40 14.11
N GLN A 124 8.48 1.91 15.27
CA GLN A 124 7.13 2.44 15.48
C GLN A 124 6.80 3.65 14.60
N ALA A 125 7.80 4.43 14.19
CA ALA A 125 7.64 5.55 13.27
C ALA A 125 7.95 5.15 11.82
N MET A 126 9.07 4.44 11.61
CA MET A 126 9.57 4.09 10.27
C MET A 126 8.60 3.20 9.49
N ILE A 127 8.07 2.14 10.11
CA ILE A 127 7.26 1.14 9.40
C ILE A 127 5.91 1.71 8.95
N PRO A 128 5.13 2.43 9.79
CA PRO A 128 3.90 3.05 9.33
C PRO A 128 4.12 4.12 8.24
N LEU A 129 5.14 4.98 8.39
CA LEU A 129 5.48 5.99 7.37
C LEU A 129 5.88 5.33 6.05
N ALA A 130 6.75 4.31 6.09
CA ALA A 130 7.13 3.54 4.92
C ALA A 130 5.91 2.89 4.26
N GLY A 131 4.98 2.35 5.06
CA GLY A 131 3.73 1.76 4.58
C GLY A 131 2.90 2.74 3.77
N MET A 132 2.69 3.95 4.28
CA MET A 132 1.96 5.01 3.57
C MET A 132 2.66 5.46 2.28
N ILE A 133 3.97 5.70 2.35
CA ILE A 133 4.76 6.15 1.21
C ILE A 133 4.81 5.09 0.10
N PHE A 134 5.08 3.83 0.46
CA PHE A 134 5.15 2.74 -0.52
C PHE A 134 3.78 2.38 -1.09
N ALA A 135 2.70 2.48 -0.31
CA ALA A 135 1.34 2.29 -0.82
C ALA A 135 0.96 3.37 -1.84
N ASN A 136 1.25 4.63 -1.58
CA ASN A 136 1.02 5.72 -2.53
C ASN A 136 1.85 5.56 -3.80
N SER A 137 3.15 5.23 -3.66
CA SER A 137 4.03 4.95 -4.79
C SER A 137 3.54 3.75 -5.62
N MET A 138 3.10 2.67 -4.95
CA MET A 138 2.50 1.49 -5.57
C MET A 138 1.26 1.86 -6.39
N ASN A 139 0.36 2.68 -5.84
CA ASN A 139 -0.85 3.12 -6.54
C ASN A 139 -0.51 3.94 -7.79
N SER A 140 0.42 4.89 -7.70
CA SER A 140 0.86 5.72 -8.83
C SER A 140 1.49 4.87 -9.94
N VAL A 141 2.38 3.93 -9.58
CA VAL A 141 3.00 3.00 -10.55
C VAL A 141 1.95 2.08 -11.19
N SER A 142 0.96 1.62 -10.42
CA SER A 142 -0.13 0.78 -10.91
C SER A 142 -0.97 1.50 -11.96
N LEU A 143 -1.41 2.73 -11.66
CA LEU A 143 -2.18 3.56 -12.59
C LEU A 143 -1.40 3.90 -13.86
N ALA A 144 -0.11 4.26 -13.71
CA ALA A 144 0.76 4.53 -14.87
C ALA A 144 0.88 3.31 -15.78
N ALA A 145 1.15 2.13 -15.21
CA ALA A 145 1.32 0.89 -15.96
C ALA A 145 0.02 0.45 -16.65
N GLU A 146 -1.11 0.57 -15.97
CA GLU A 146 -2.42 0.25 -16.53
C GLU A 146 -2.76 1.19 -17.69
N ARG A 147 -2.66 2.50 -17.47
CA ARG A 147 -3.01 3.51 -18.48
C ARG A 147 -2.12 3.43 -19.70
N LEU A 148 -0.80 3.34 -19.51
CA LEU A 148 0.15 3.17 -20.61
C LEU A 148 -0.21 1.95 -21.47
N THR A 149 -0.48 0.81 -20.81
CA THR A 149 -0.82 -0.42 -21.52
C THR A 149 -2.16 -0.29 -22.27
N ALA A 150 -3.14 0.39 -21.69
CA ALA A 150 -4.44 0.62 -22.31
C ALA A 150 -4.34 1.52 -23.55
N GLU A 151 -3.58 2.63 -23.48
CA GLU A 151 -3.41 3.55 -24.61
C GLU A 151 -2.65 2.91 -25.76
N ILE A 152 -1.57 2.16 -25.48
CA ILE A 152 -0.84 1.42 -26.51
C ILE A 152 -1.75 0.40 -27.22
N LYS A 153 -2.62 -0.31 -26.46
CA LYS A 153 -3.57 -1.26 -27.05
C LYS A 153 -4.62 -0.61 -27.94
N ARG A 154 -4.95 0.66 -27.68
CA ARG A 154 -5.87 1.46 -28.49
C ARG A 154 -5.24 1.99 -29.79
N GLY A 155 -3.96 1.75 -30.00
CA GLY A 155 -3.23 2.22 -31.20
C GLY A 155 -2.68 3.64 -31.06
N GLY A 156 -2.67 4.23 -29.87
CA GLY A 156 -2.04 5.52 -29.59
C GLY A 156 -0.51 5.47 -29.77
N SER A 157 0.09 6.64 -30.11
CA SER A 157 1.53 6.74 -30.14
C SER A 157 2.14 6.50 -28.75
N TYR A 158 3.38 6.01 -28.68
CA TYR A 158 4.03 5.76 -27.39
C TYR A 158 4.19 7.04 -26.57
N ASP A 159 4.49 8.16 -27.22
CA ASP A 159 4.70 9.44 -26.55
C ASP A 159 3.41 9.98 -25.94
N ASP A 160 2.28 9.93 -26.67
CA ASP A 160 0.98 10.34 -26.16
C ASP A 160 0.52 9.42 -25.03
N ALA A 161 0.70 8.11 -25.20
CA ALA A 161 0.37 7.11 -24.16
C ALA A 161 1.15 7.35 -22.87
N ARG A 162 2.44 7.72 -23.00
CA ARG A 162 3.30 8.04 -21.83
C ARG A 162 2.84 9.28 -21.10
N VAL A 163 2.50 10.36 -21.81
CA VAL A 163 2.00 11.60 -21.20
C VAL A 163 0.69 11.34 -20.47
N THR A 164 -0.25 10.66 -21.12
CA THR A 164 -1.55 10.30 -20.51
C THR A 164 -1.40 9.41 -19.29
N ALA A 165 -0.47 8.45 -19.34
CA ALA A 165 -0.17 7.57 -18.21
C ALA A 165 0.41 8.34 -17.01
N LEU A 166 1.34 9.28 -17.28
CA LEU A 166 1.93 10.12 -16.24
C LEU A 166 0.87 11.02 -15.58
N GLN A 167 0.03 11.68 -16.37
CA GLN A 167 -1.07 12.49 -15.86
C GLN A 167 -2.01 11.66 -14.97
N SER A 168 -2.40 10.46 -15.40
CA SER A 168 -3.26 9.56 -14.61
C SER A 168 -2.61 9.15 -13.29
N ALA A 169 -1.30 8.91 -13.28
CA ALA A 169 -0.55 8.54 -12.07
C ALA A 169 -0.43 9.69 -11.06
N LEU A 170 -0.48 10.94 -11.52
CA LEU A 170 -0.40 12.12 -10.66
C LEU A 170 -1.74 12.50 -10.01
N ILE A 171 -2.88 12.08 -10.57
CA ILE A 171 -4.21 12.44 -10.05
C ILE A 171 -4.37 12.13 -8.55
N PRO A 172 -4.06 10.92 -8.05
CA PRO A 172 -4.22 10.64 -6.61
C PRO A 172 -3.31 11.51 -5.74
N VAL A 173 -2.10 11.82 -6.21
CA VAL A 173 -1.14 12.65 -5.49
C VAL A 173 -1.65 14.09 -5.40
N ILE A 174 -2.12 14.66 -6.52
CA ILE A 174 -2.65 16.02 -6.57
C ILE A 174 -3.92 16.14 -5.71
N ASN A 175 -4.79 15.14 -5.72
CA ASN A 175 -6.03 15.15 -4.94
C ASN A 175 -5.81 14.95 -3.43
N SER A 176 -4.61 14.50 -3.02
CA SER A 176 -4.26 14.30 -1.61
C SER A 176 -3.50 15.50 -1.01
N LEU A 177 -3.17 16.52 -1.79
CA LEU A 177 -2.56 17.78 -1.37
C LEU A 177 -3.61 18.79 -0.91
#